data_b88c05a9578d14e23689e3bfb814fbc7
#
_entry.id   b88c05a9578d14e23689e3bfb814fbc7
#
_cell.length_a   1.000
_cell.length_b   1.000
_cell.length_c   1.000
_cell.angle_alpha   90.00
_cell.angle_beta   90.00
_cell.angle_gamma   90.00
#
_symmetry.space_group_name_H-M   'P 1'
#
loop_
_entity.id
_entity.type
_entity.pdbx_description
1 polymer ?
#
loop_
_entity_poly.entity_id
_entity_poly.type
_entity_poly.pdbx_seq_one_letter_code
_entity_poly.pdbx_strand_id
1 'polypeptide(L)'
;FGFIYNKLISDIKKINKRYFGFNLTEISNIQLSKYSYLDKGQYKTHQDVIWLKQKYHRKLTIIIQLSENDEYTGGNLCIDGLSKNHLKKKGTLIVFPSFFYHSVERVLSGERLSLVAWFSGKFWK
;
A
#
# COMPACT_ATOMS: atom_id res chain seq x y z
N PHE A 1 -2.76 6.08 -19.49
CA PHE A 1 -1.92 5.84 -18.29
C PHE A 1 -1.32 7.11 -17.70
N GLY A 2 -0.78 8.00 -18.53
CA GLY A 2 -0.16 9.23 -18.05
C GLY A 2 -1.09 10.12 -17.23
N PHE A 3 -2.34 10.21 -17.63
CA PHE A 3 -3.35 11.02 -16.91
C PHE A 3 -3.61 10.47 -15.50
N ILE A 4 -3.82 9.15 -15.40
CA ILE A 4 -4.09 8.49 -14.11
C ILE A 4 -2.86 8.58 -13.20
N TYR A 5 -1.69 8.36 -13.76
CA TYR A 5 -0.41 8.46 -13.06
C TYR A 5 -0.20 9.86 -12.48
N ASN A 6 -0.40 10.89 -13.30
CA ASN A 6 -0.20 12.27 -12.87
C ASN A 6 -1.21 12.68 -11.79
N LYS A 7 -2.46 12.24 -11.92
CA LYS A 7 -3.49 12.48 -10.92
C LYS A 7 -3.13 11.83 -9.59
N LEU A 8 -2.68 10.58 -9.63
CA LEU A 8 -2.26 9.86 -8.43
C LEU A 8 -1.12 10.58 -7.73
N ILE A 9 -0.09 10.97 -8.47
CA ILE A 9 1.04 11.72 -7.91
C ILE A 9 0.57 13.02 -7.26
N SER A 10 -0.29 13.76 -7.94
CA SER A 10 -0.83 15.02 -7.43
C SER A 10 -1.58 14.80 -6.11
N ASP A 11 -2.44 13.79 -6.06
CA ASP A 11 -3.22 13.48 -4.86
C ASP A 11 -2.33 13.05 -3.70
N ILE A 12 -1.32 12.22 -3.96
CA ILE A 12 -0.38 11.76 -2.93
C ILE A 12 0.46 12.93 -2.40
N LYS A 13 0.89 13.82 -3.25
CA LYS A 13 1.64 15.03 -2.81
C LYS A 13 0.79 15.91 -1.89
N LYS A 14 -0.50 16.06 -2.18
CA LYS A 14 -1.42 16.80 -1.31
C LYS A 14 -1.60 16.12 0.04
N ILE A 15 -1.80 14.81 0.03
CA ILE A 15 -1.93 14.01 1.25
C ILE A 15 -0.64 14.11 2.09
N ASN A 16 0.50 13.97 1.45
CA ASN A 16 1.79 14.09 2.13
C ASN A 16 1.97 15.45 2.79
N LYS A 17 1.66 16.51 2.05
CA LYS A 17 1.78 17.88 2.57
C LYS A 17 0.90 18.09 3.79
N ARG A 18 -0.31 17.51 3.78
CA ARG A 18 -1.30 17.70 4.85
C ARG A 18 -1.01 16.85 6.08
N TYR A 19 -0.58 15.60 5.90
CA TYR A 19 -0.55 14.62 6.99
C TYR A 19 0.83 14.15 7.40
N PHE A 20 1.80 14.13 6.50
CA PHE A 20 3.10 13.50 6.77
C PHE A 20 4.27 14.47 6.67
N GLY A 21 4.33 15.30 5.65
CA GLY A 21 5.42 16.26 5.46
C GLY A 21 6.76 15.65 5.08
N PHE A 22 6.76 14.46 4.49
CA PHE A 22 8.00 13.81 4.04
C PHE A 22 8.58 14.48 2.80
N ASN A 23 9.90 14.44 2.67
CA ASN A 23 10.57 14.79 1.43
C ASN A 23 10.45 13.63 0.45
N LEU A 24 9.57 13.78 -0.54
CA LEU A 24 9.31 12.78 -1.56
C LEU A 24 9.98 13.19 -2.87
N THR A 25 10.61 12.24 -3.53
CA THR A 25 11.28 12.47 -4.82
C THR A 25 10.50 11.85 -5.96
N GLU A 26 10.15 10.55 -5.85
CA GLU A 26 9.56 9.81 -6.96
C GLU A 26 8.76 8.60 -6.49
N ILE A 27 7.89 8.11 -7.36
CA ILE A 27 7.32 6.78 -7.19
C ILE A 27 8.40 5.80 -7.63
N SER A 28 8.88 4.99 -6.70
CA SER A 28 10.00 4.08 -6.94
C SER A 28 9.57 2.76 -7.54
N ASN A 29 8.33 2.33 -7.32
CA ASN A 29 7.83 1.07 -7.82
C ASN A 29 6.31 1.05 -7.81
N ILE A 30 5.72 0.34 -8.76
CA ILE A 30 4.28 0.09 -8.83
C ILE A 30 4.10 -1.38 -9.15
N GLN A 31 3.30 -2.09 -8.35
CA GLN A 31 3.04 -3.50 -8.61
C GLN A 31 1.56 -3.84 -8.43
N LEU A 32 1.10 -4.78 -9.24
CA LEU A 32 -0.19 -5.41 -9.08
C LEU A 32 -0.01 -6.61 -8.16
N SER A 33 -0.74 -6.63 -7.05
CA SER A 33 -0.67 -7.71 -6.07
C SER A 33 -1.96 -8.52 -6.09
N LYS A 34 -1.81 -9.84 -6.14
CA LYS A 34 -2.91 -10.79 -6.15
C LYS A 34 -2.75 -11.77 -4.99
N TYR A 35 -3.79 -11.87 -4.18
CA TYR A 35 -3.87 -12.82 -3.07
C TYR A 35 -5.05 -13.75 -3.32
N SER A 36 -4.79 -15.04 -3.48
CA SER A 36 -5.81 -16.06 -3.76
C SER A 36 -5.90 -17.05 -2.61
N TYR A 37 -7.12 -17.51 -2.32
CA TYR A 37 -7.30 -18.57 -1.33
C TYR A 37 -6.65 -19.89 -1.79
N LEU A 38 -6.55 -20.12 -3.10
CA LEU A 38 -5.92 -21.32 -3.66
C LEU A 38 -4.44 -21.41 -3.28
N ASP A 39 -3.77 -20.27 -3.20
CA ASP A 39 -2.35 -20.17 -2.85
C ASP A 39 -2.16 -19.85 -1.37
N LYS A 40 -3.23 -19.88 -0.57
CA LYS A 40 -3.20 -19.45 0.83
C LYS A 40 -2.63 -18.02 0.96
N GLY A 41 -3.05 -17.13 0.03
CA GLY A 41 -2.50 -15.78 -0.12
C GLY A 41 -2.54 -14.99 1.17
N GLN A 42 -1.39 -14.58 1.64
CA GLN A 42 -1.20 -13.74 2.81
C GLN A 42 0.14 -13.03 2.71
N TYR A 43 0.29 -12.00 3.51
CA TYR A 43 1.58 -11.33 3.67
C TYR A 43 1.82 -11.11 5.16
N LYS A 44 2.89 -11.71 5.67
CA LYS A 44 3.22 -11.60 7.09
C LYS A 44 3.60 -10.17 7.46
N THR A 45 3.47 -9.84 8.74
CA THR A 45 3.80 -8.52 9.27
C THR A 45 5.22 -8.11 8.88
N HIS A 46 5.34 -6.93 8.29
CA HIS A 46 6.61 -6.40 7.79
C HIS A 46 6.55 -4.87 7.69
N GLN A 47 7.71 -4.27 7.52
CA GLN A 47 7.87 -2.88 7.11
C GLN A 47 8.31 -2.85 5.65
N ASP A 48 7.94 -1.80 4.93
CA ASP A 48 8.37 -1.64 3.52
C ASP A 48 9.73 -0.93 3.41
N VAL A 49 10.23 -0.38 4.49
CA VAL A 49 11.55 0.25 4.52
C VAL A 49 12.61 -0.79 4.74
N ILE A 50 13.62 -0.78 3.87
CA ILE A 50 14.83 -1.58 4.06
C ILE A 50 15.88 -0.66 4.69
N TRP A 51 16.19 -0.90 5.96
CA TRP A 51 17.10 -0.05 6.75
C TRP A 51 18.59 -0.34 6.45
N LEU A 52 18.92 -0.60 5.18
CA LEU A 52 20.28 -0.77 4.74
C LEU A 52 20.81 0.57 4.19
N LYS A 53 22.12 0.62 3.94
CA LYS A 53 22.76 1.80 3.34
C LYS A 53 22.25 2.03 1.92
N GLN A 54 21.09 2.65 1.81
CA GLN A 54 20.49 3.02 0.54
C GLN A 54 20.38 4.54 0.44
N LYS A 55 20.56 5.04 -0.78
CA LYS A 55 20.46 6.47 -1.06
C LYS A 55 19.01 6.95 -0.95
N TYR A 56 18.05 6.11 -1.33
CA TYR A 56 16.62 6.41 -1.31
C TYR A 56 15.89 5.39 -0.46
N HIS A 57 14.91 5.87 0.29
CA HIS A 57 14.05 5.04 1.13
C HIS A 57 12.60 5.16 0.68
N ARG A 58 11.86 4.07 0.74
CA ARG A 58 10.40 4.10 0.63
C ARG A 58 9.88 4.86 1.84
N LYS A 59 9.08 5.88 1.60
CA LYS A 59 8.54 6.75 2.67
C LYS A 59 7.05 6.62 2.84
N LEU A 60 6.31 6.53 1.74
CA LEU A 60 4.88 6.28 1.76
C LEU A 60 4.57 5.02 0.98
N THR A 61 3.76 4.17 1.59
CA THR A 61 3.15 3.02 0.94
C THR A 61 1.74 3.40 0.55
N ILE A 62 1.40 3.10 -0.70
CA ILE A 62 0.14 3.45 -1.32
C ILE A 62 -0.52 2.18 -1.78
N ILE A 63 -1.74 1.93 -1.35
CA ILE A 63 -2.52 0.75 -1.76
C ILE A 63 -3.83 1.23 -2.32
N ILE A 64 -4.20 0.71 -3.49
CA ILE A 64 -5.52 0.93 -4.10
C ILE A 64 -6.21 -0.42 -4.20
N GLN A 65 -7.37 -0.55 -3.60
CA GLN A 65 -8.18 -1.76 -3.68
C GLN A 65 -8.81 -1.89 -5.06
N LEU A 66 -8.56 -2.99 -5.73
CA LEU A 66 -9.07 -3.27 -7.08
C LEU A 66 -10.19 -4.30 -7.09
N SER A 67 -10.35 -5.10 -6.05
CA SER A 67 -11.44 -6.05 -5.91
C SER A 67 -12.63 -5.43 -5.20
N GLU A 68 -13.84 -5.89 -5.55
CA GLU A 68 -15.02 -5.62 -4.74
C GLU A 68 -14.89 -6.35 -3.40
N ASN A 69 -15.48 -5.79 -2.36
CA ASN A 69 -15.37 -6.37 -1.02
C ASN A 69 -16.08 -7.71 -0.85
N ASP A 70 -16.98 -8.07 -1.77
CA ASP A 70 -17.72 -9.33 -1.79
C ASP A 70 -17.04 -10.41 -2.66
N GLU A 71 -15.97 -10.08 -3.37
CA GLU A 71 -15.24 -11.03 -4.21
C GLU A 71 -14.34 -11.96 -3.40
N TYR A 72 -14.10 -11.65 -2.14
CA TYR A 72 -13.21 -12.45 -1.29
C TYR A 72 -13.58 -12.32 0.18
N THR A 73 -13.17 -13.31 0.98
CA THR A 73 -13.27 -13.27 2.44
C THR A 73 -11.87 -13.42 3.04
N GLY A 74 -11.69 -12.94 4.25
CA GLY A 74 -10.35 -12.80 4.81
C GLY A 74 -9.57 -11.71 4.09
N GLY A 75 -8.28 -11.84 3.99
CA GLY A 75 -7.44 -10.90 3.23
C GLY A 75 -7.46 -9.48 3.77
N ASN A 76 -7.78 -9.29 5.04
CA ASN A 76 -7.84 -7.96 5.63
C ASN A 76 -6.45 -7.35 5.75
N LEU A 77 -6.35 -6.07 5.39
CA LEU A 77 -5.14 -5.31 5.61
C LEU A 77 -5.09 -4.90 7.09
N CYS A 78 -4.01 -5.27 7.74
CA CYS A 78 -3.73 -4.88 9.12
C CYS A 78 -2.59 -3.88 9.12
N ILE A 79 -2.82 -2.70 9.67
CA ILE A 79 -1.80 -1.66 9.79
C ILE A 79 -1.58 -1.41 11.27
N ASP A 80 -0.35 -1.53 11.70
CA ASP A 80 0.06 -1.33 13.10
C ASP A 80 -0.74 -2.21 14.06
N GLY A 81 -0.98 -3.47 13.66
CA GLY A 81 -1.70 -4.47 14.43
C GLY A 81 -3.22 -4.36 14.40
N LEU A 82 -3.77 -3.35 13.73
CA LEU A 82 -5.22 -3.16 13.64
C LEU A 82 -5.77 -3.58 12.29
N SER A 83 -6.73 -4.49 12.31
CA SER A 83 -7.44 -4.91 11.10
C SER A 83 -8.39 -3.81 10.62
N LYS A 84 -8.40 -3.54 9.32
CA LYS A 84 -9.15 -2.44 8.70
C LYS A 84 -10.18 -2.97 7.71
N ASN A 85 -11.25 -3.58 8.20
CA ASN A 85 -12.31 -4.13 7.36
C ASN A 85 -12.95 -3.09 6.45
N HIS A 86 -13.11 -1.86 6.92
CA HIS A 86 -13.72 -0.78 6.14
C HIS A 86 -12.87 -0.34 4.93
N LEU A 87 -11.63 -0.81 4.83
CA LEU A 87 -10.74 -0.49 3.71
C LEU A 87 -10.90 -1.44 2.53
N LYS A 88 -11.85 -2.36 2.57
CA LYS A 88 -12.04 -3.39 1.53
C LYS A 88 -12.79 -2.91 0.29
N LYS A 89 -13.43 -1.75 0.35
CA LYS A 89 -14.22 -1.23 -0.78
C LYS A 89 -13.32 -0.95 -1.98
N LYS A 90 -13.75 -1.42 -3.16
CA LYS A 90 -13.05 -1.15 -4.42
C LYS A 90 -12.85 0.35 -4.64
N GLY A 91 -11.65 0.71 -5.09
CA GLY A 91 -11.28 2.10 -5.32
C GLY A 91 -10.77 2.83 -4.08
N THR A 92 -10.79 2.20 -2.92
CA THR A 92 -10.25 2.82 -1.71
C THR A 92 -8.75 3.03 -1.84
N LEU A 93 -8.32 4.26 -1.61
CA LEU A 93 -6.92 4.65 -1.58
C LEU A 93 -6.45 4.67 -0.13
N ILE A 94 -5.42 3.90 0.15
CA ILE A 94 -4.83 3.79 1.49
C ILE A 94 -3.40 4.27 1.40
N VAL A 95 -3.04 5.21 2.28
CA VAL A 95 -1.68 5.79 2.32
C VAL A 95 -1.18 5.77 3.75
N PHE A 96 -0.01 5.20 3.95
CA PHE A 96 0.61 5.17 5.28
C PHE A 96 2.13 5.22 5.17
N PRO A 97 2.82 5.65 6.25
CA PRO A 97 4.28 5.63 6.28
C PRO A 97 4.82 4.22 6.06
N SER A 98 5.81 4.07 5.18
CA SER A 98 6.37 2.76 4.85
C SER A 98 7.04 2.05 6.03
N PHE A 99 7.37 2.79 7.10
CA PHE A 99 7.93 2.19 8.32
C PHE A 99 6.86 1.60 9.25
N PHE A 100 5.57 1.78 8.98
CA PHE A 100 4.53 1.11 9.76
C PHE A 100 4.56 -0.39 9.50
N TYR A 101 4.43 -1.16 10.57
CA TYR A 101 4.23 -2.60 10.45
C TYR A 101 2.86 -2.88 9.88
N HIS A 102 2.79 -3.70 8.86
CA HIS A 102 1.53 -4.06 8.23
C HIS A 102 1.58 -5.49 7.71
N SER A 103 0.41 -6.05 7.50
CA SER A 103 0.24 -7.42 7.03
C SER A 103 -1.05 -7.54 6.23
N VAL A 104 -1.15 -8.61 5.46
CA VAL A 104 -2.41 -9.02 4.82
C VAL A 104 -2.77 -10.37 5.40
N GLU A 105 -3.93 -10.46 6.04
CA GLU A 105 -4.45 -11.70 6.58
C GLU A 105 -4.73 -12.68 5.44
N ARG A 106 -4.71 -13.96 5.75
CA ARG A 106 -4.96 -15.01 4.78
C ARG A 106 -6.32 -14.84 4.10
N VAL A 107 -6.35 -14.92 2.78
CA VAL A 107 -7.58 -14.97 2.00
C VAL A 107 -8.22 -16.33 2.18
N LEU A 108 -9.47 -16.36 2.62
CA LEU A 108 -10.22 -17.58 2.94
C LEU A 108 -11.06 -18.06 1.77
N SER A 109 -11.50 -17.17 0.91
CA SER A 109 -12.20 -17.47 -0.33
C SER A 109 -12.00 -16.35 -1.35
N GLY A 110 -12.06 -16.68 -2.62
CA GLY A 110 -11.94 -15.73 -3.72
C GLY A 110 -10.52 -15.20 -3.91
N GLU A 111 -10.43 -14.03 -4.51
CA GLU A 111 -9.17 -13.37 -4.80
C GLU A 111 -9.22 -11.90 -4.43
N ARG A 112 -8.16 -11.40 -3.84
CA ARG A 112 -7.97 -9.98 -3.58
C ARG A 112 -6.93 -9.42 -4.53
N LEU A 113 -7.31 -8.37 -5.25
CA LEU A 113 -6.41 -7.61 -6.11
C LEU A 113 -6.20 -6.21 -5.55
N SER A 114 -4.96 -5.76 -5.55
CA SER A 114 -4.62 -4.40 -5.17
C SER A 114 -3.47 -3.88 -6.01
N LEU A 115 -3.46 -2.57 -6.23
CA LEU A 115 -2.30 -1.88 -6.78
C LEU A 115 -1.50 -1.33 -5.62
N VAL A 116 -0.21 -1.62 -5.58
CA VAL A 116 0.69 -1.14 -4.55
C VAL A 116 1.76 -0.26 -5.19
N ALA A 117 1.99 0.88 -4.61
CA ALA A 117 3.05 1.80 -5.06
C ALA A 117 3.79 2.35 -3.85
N TRP A 118 5.03 2.75 -4.06
CA TRP A 118 5.82 3.39 -3.02
C TRP A 118 6.35 4.72 -3.51
N PHE A 119 6.19 5.73 -2.66
CA PHE A 119 6.82 7.02 -2.88
C PHE A 119 8.09 7.09 -2.05
N SER A 120 9.21 7.32 -2.71
CA SER A 120 10.53 7.30 -2.10
C SER A 120 11.15 8.69 -2.07
N GLY A 121 12.13 8.84 -1.23
CA GLY A 121 12.92 10.06 -1.14
C GLY A 121 14.27 9.78 -0.48
N LYS A 122 15.13 10.78 -0.56
CA LYS A 122 16.48 10.73 -0.01
C LYS A 122 16.44 11.00 1.49
N PHE A 123 16.93 10.07 2.28
CA PHE A 123 16.94 10.12 3.75
C PHE A 123 15.56 10.35 4.39
N TRP A 124 15.44 10.06 5.67
CA TRP A 124 14.23 10.32 6.45
C TRP A 124 14.24 11.77 6.96
N LYS A 125 13.46 12.57 6.28
CA LYS A 125 13.15 13.94 6.70
C LYS A 125 11.69 14.24 6.46
#